data_4f73b074b9b8f42978f6a31faea6f8cd
#
_entry.id   4f73b074b9b8f42978f6a31faea6f8cd
#
_cell.length_a   1.000
_cell.length_b   1.000
_cell.length_c   1.000
_cell.angle_alpha   90.00
_cell.angle_beta   90.00
_cell.angle_gamma   90.00
#
_symmetry.space_group_name_H-M   'P 1'
#
loop_
_entity.id
_entity.type
_entity.pdbx_description
1 polymer ?
#
loop_
_entity_poly.entity_id
_entity_poly.type
_entity_poly.pdbx_seq_one_letter_code
_entity_poly.pdbx_strand_id
1 'polypeptide(L)'
;ILLDMTGIQTVERSETISLAELTEEVFCDLASVAEQKQIELIQRDGDCTVTGSYLLLYRAVYNLVENAIKYNHPSGKVTVTLHPGKVILDASSQPHPADCAFIEISDTGIGISPEYQEKIFAPFFRVDKSRSRAMGGAGLGLALVTEIARQHGGQVKVLESNEKGSTIALMLPL
;
A
#
# COMPACT_ATOMS: atom_id res chain seq x y z
N ILE A 1 -2.00 -3.22 -19.59
CA ILE A 1 -0.75 -2.51 -19.42
C ILE A 1 0.25 -3.42 -18.73
N LEU A 2 1.31 -3.66 -19.42
CA LEU A 2 2.41 -4.41 -18.85
C LEU A 2 3.22 -3.48 -17.96
N LEU A 3 3.40 -3.87 -16.71
CA LEU A 3 4.35 -3.23 -15.84
C LEU A 3 5.73 -3.59 -16.35
N ASP A 4 6.31 -2.69 -17.09
CA ASP A 4 7.68 -2.86 -17.55
C ASP A 4 8.60 -2.51 -16.38
N MET A 5 9.31 -3.50 -15.87
CA MET A 5 10.25 -3.30 -14.76
C MET A 5 11.42 -2.40 -15.14
N THR A 6 11.58 -2.07 -16.41
CA THR A 6 12.57 -1.08 -16.83
C THR A 6 12.13 0.36 -16.55
N GLY A 7 10.89 0.56 -16.16
CA GLY A 7 10.36 1.87 -15.81
C GLY A 7 10.22 2.85 -16.95
N ILE A 8 10.22 2.37 -18.18
CA ILE A 8 10.17 3.23 -19.36
C ILE A 8 8.75 3.66 -19.71
N GLN A 9 7.76 2.86 -19.32
CA GLN A 9 6.38 3.16 -19.66
C GLN A 9 5.72 4.05 -18.63
N THR A 10 5.14 5.16 -19.10
CA THR A 10 4.29 5.99 -18.29
C THR A 10 2.87 5.44 -18.31
N VAL A 11 2.25 5.40 -17.15
CA VAL A 11 0.85 5.01 -17.03
C VAL A 11 -0.03 6.10 -17.64
N GLU A 12 -0.94 5.71 -18.52
CA GLU A 12 -1.99 6.63 -18.97
C GLU A 12 -2.91 6.92 -17.79
N ARG A 13 -2.89 8.15 -17.31
CA ARG A 13 -3.74 8.63 -16.24
C ARG A 13 -5.05 9.14 -16.80
N SER A 14 -5.83 8.23 -17.36
CA SER A 14 -7.06 8.59 -18.06
C SER A 14 -8.33 8.39 -17.24
N GLU A 15 -8.23 7.68 -16.11
CA GLU A 15 -9.39 7.32 -15.30
C GLU A 15 -9.48 8.20 -14.06
N THR A 16 -10.68 8.67 -13.76
CA THR A 16 -10.99 9.33 -12.49
C THR A 16 -11.45 8.25 -11.52
N ILE A 17 -10.76 8.13 -10.39
CA ILE A 17 -10.89 6.99 -9.49
C ILE A 17 -11.31 7.46 -8.11
N SER A 18 -12.44 6.94 -7.61
CA SER A 18 -12.80 7.03 -6.20
C SER A 18 -12.01 6.00 -5.42
N LEU A 19 -11.14 6.45 -4.54
CA LEU A 19 -10.32 5.55 -3.72
C LEU A 19 -11.16 4.79 -2.69
N ALA A 20 -12.29 5.35 -2.26
CA ALA A 20 -13.22 4.64 -1.38
C ALA A 20 -13.84 3.43 -2.06
N GLU A 21 -14.31 3.60 -3.30
CA GLU A 21 -14.87 2.48 -4.07
C GLU A 21 -13.82 1.42 -4.39
N LEU A 22 -12.61 1.85 -4.73
CA LEU A 22 -11.50 0.94 -4.98
C LEU A 22 -11.16 0.12 -3.73
N THR A 23 -11.14 0.76 -2.56
CA THR A 23 -10.87 0.08 -1.28
C THR A 23 -11.96 -0.93 -0.96
N GLU A 24 -13.23 -0.59 -1.20
CA GLU A 24 -14.35 -1.53 -1.02
C GLU A 24 -14.17 -2.79 -1.86
N GLU A 25 -13.76 -2.62 -3.11
CA GLU A 25 -13.52 -3.76 -4.01
C GLU A 25 -12.37 -4.64 -3.52
N VAL A 26 -11.26 -4.02 -3.07
CA VAL A 26 -10.14 -4.75 -2.48
C VAL A 26 -10.60 -5.56 -1.26
N PHE A 27 -11.39 -4.94 -0.38
CA PHE A 27 -11.91 -5.63 0.81
C PHE A 27 -12.81 -6.80 0.45
N CYS A 28 -13.67 -6.64 -0.57
CA CYS A 28 -14.50 -7.74 -1.04
C CYS A 28 -13.65 -8.93 -1.52
N ASP A 29 -12.61 -8.64 -2.28
CA ASP A 29 -11.74 -9.68 -2.85
C ASP A 29 -10.86 -10.35 -1.80
N LEU A 30 -10.53 -9.68 -0.72
CA LEU A 30 -9.72 -10.21 0.37
C LEU A 30 -10.54 -10.70 1.58
N ALA A 31 -11.87 -10.62 1.52
CA ALA A 31 -12.73 -10.96 2.64
C ALA A 31 -12.52 -12.39 3.13
N SER A 32 -12.40 -13.37 2.22
CA SER A 32 -12.20 -14.76 2.62
C SER A 32 -10.81 -15.01 3.20
N VAL A 33 -9.79 -14.34 2.69
CA VAL A 33 -8.43 -14.43 3.23
C VAL A 33 -8.38 -13.85 4.65
N ALA A 34 -9.04 -12.71 4.86
CA ALA A 34 -9.14 -12.11 6.19
C ALA A 34 -9.91 -13.00 7.16
N GLU A 35 -11.02 -13.58 6.71
CA GLU A 35 -11.85 -14.45 7.52
C GLU A 35 -11.09 -15.71 8.01
N GLN A 36 -10.27 -16.31 7.16
CA GLN A 36 -9.46 -17.45 7.53
C GLN A 36 -8.53 -17.19 8.70
N LYS A 37 -8.07 -15.96 8.84
CA LYS A 37 -7.19 -15.53 9.92
C LYS A 37 -7.93 -14.73 11.00
N GLN A 38 -9.24 -14.59 10.83
CA GLN A 38 -10.11 -13.83 11.75
C GLN A 38 -9.71 -12.36 11.85
N ILE A 39 -9.26 -11.76 10.74
CA ILE A 39 -8.88 -10.35 10.67
C ILE A 39 -10.11 -9.53 10.32
N GLU A 40 -10.37 -8.49 11.10
CA GLU A 40 -11.40 -7.52 10.80
C GLU A 40 -10.87 -6.47 9.83
N LEU A 41 -11.58 -6.28 8.70
CA LEU A 41 -11.26 -5.24 7.72
C LEU A 41 -12.15 -4.03 8.00
N ILE A 42 -11.54 -2.88 8.24
CA ILE A 42 -12.25 -1.65 8.61
C ILE A 42 -11.92 -0.57 7.58
N GLN A 43 -12.96 -0.03 6.96
CA GLN A 43 -12.82 1.13 6.07
C GLN A 43 -13.42 2.33 6.77
N ARG A 44 -12.61 3.35 7.02
CA ARG A 44 -13.07 4.57 7.65
C ARG A 44 -13.78 5.46 6.66
N ASP A 45 -14.70 6.29 7.16
CA ASP A 45 -15.38 7.27 6.34
C ASP A 45 -14.39 8.25 5.73
N GLY A 46 -14.66 8.62 4.49
CA GLY A 46 -13.82 9.52 3.72
C GLY A 46 -13.58 9.01 2.32
N ASP A 47 -13.23 9.90 1.44
CA ASP A 47 -12.88 9.56 0.07
C ASP A 47 -11.88 10.58 -0.46
N CYS A 48 -11.09 10.14 -1.42
CA CYS A 48 -10.25 10.98 -2.25
C CYS A 48 -10.39 10.48 -3.68
N THR A 49 -10.40 11.42 -4.62
CA THR A 49 -10.44 11.11 -6.04
C THR A 49 -9.12 11.45 -6.67
N VAL A 50 -8.56 10.51 -7.42
CA VAL A 50 -7.30 10.69 -8.14
C VAL A 50 -7.48 10.31 -9.59
N THR A 51 -6.60 10.78 -10.45
CA THR A 51 -6.54 10.37 -11.85
C THR A 51 -5.38 9.40 -12.04
N GLY A 52 -5.66 8.24 -12.63
CA GLY A 52 -4.63 7.23 -12.81
C GLY A 52 -5.15 5.99 -13.50
N SER A 53 -4.44 4.89 -13.28
CA SER A 53 -4.85 3.56 -13.74
C SER A 53 -5.55 2.82 -12.61
N TYR A 54 -6.83 2.54 -12.78
CA TYR A 54 -7.59 1.78 -11.78
C TYR A 54 -6.95 0.42 -11.50
N LEU A 55 -6.58 -0.29 -12.56
CA LEU A 55 -5.98 -1.61 -12.43
C LEU A 55 -4.71 -1.59 -11.58
N LEU A 56 -3.81 -0.64 -11.85
CA LEU A 56 -2.56 -0.55 -11.11
C LEU A 56 -2.76 -0.09 -9.67
N LEU A 57 -3.60 0.91 -9.46
CA LEU A 57 -3.90 1.38 -8.10
C LEU A 57 -4.63 0.31 -7.28
N TYR A 58 -5.54 -0.42 -7.90
CA TYR A 58 -6.17 -1.59 -7.28
C TYR A 58 -5.12 -2.60 -6.80
N ARG A 59 -4.16 -2.93 -7.68
CA ARG A 59 -3.08 -3.85 -7.34
C ARG A 59 -2.22 -3.37 -6.18
N ALA A 60 -1.91 -2.08 -6.16
CA ALA A 60 -1.12 -1.50 -5.09
C ALA A 60 -1.83 -1.61 -3.74
N VAL A 61 -3.10 -1.21 -3.68
CA VAL A 61 -3.88 -1.28 -2.45
C VAL A 61 -4.12 -2.73 -2.04
N TYR A 62 -4.42 -3.61 -3.00
CA TYR A 62 -4.57 -5.04 -2.73
C TYR A 62 -3.32 -5.62 -2.06
N ASN A 63 -2.13 -5.33 -2.61
CA ASN A 63 -0.89 -5.84 -2.04
C ASN A 63 -0.63 -5.30 -0.62
N LEU A 64 -0.94 -4.03 -0.38
CA LEU A 64 -0.76 -3.44 0.94
C LEU A 64 -1.71 -4.06 1.97
N VAL A 65 -2.98 -4.25 1.60
CA VAL A 65 -3.96 -4.86 2.49
C VAL A 65 -3.65 -6.35 2.70
N GLU A 66 -3.28 -7.06 1.66
CA GLU A 66 -2.90 -8.47 1.76
C GLU A 66 -1.71 -8.66 2.72
N ASN A 67 -0.69 -7.82 2.61
CA ASN A 67 0.44 -7.87 3.54
C ASN A 67 0.02 -7.55 4.97
N ALA A 68 -0.87 -6.58 5.16
CA ALA A 68 -1.39 -6.24 6.48
C ALA A 68 -2.15 -7.40 7.12
N ILE A 69 -2.79 -8.25 6.32
CA ILE A 69 -3.44 -9.47 6.79
C ILE A 69 -2.41 -10.55 7.10
N LYS A 70 -1.46 -10.79 6.19
CA LYS A 70 -0.45 -11.84 6.33
C LYS A 70 0.38 -11.72 7.60
N TYR A 71 0.86 -10.52 7.89
CA TYR A 71 1.77 -10.26 9.00
C TYR A 71 1.06 -9.80 10.26
N ASN A 72 -0.26 -9.95 10.31
CA ASN A 72 -1.06 -9.64 11.47
C ASN A 72 -1.17 -10.85 12.39
N HIS A 73 -1.58 -10.58 13.63
CA HIS A 73 -1.94 -11.65 14.57
C HIS A 73 -3.37 -12.12 14.31
N PRO A 74 -3.68 -13.41 14.56
CA PRO A 74 -5.08 -13.85 14.50
C PRO A 74 -5.98 -12.96 15.37
N SER A 75 -7.17 -12.68 14.88
CA SER A 75 -8.14 -11.77 15.52
C SER A 75 -7.72 -10.30 15.56
N GLY A 76 -6.74 -9.93 14.74
CA GLY A 76 -6.32 -8.54 14.59
C GLY A 76 -7.21 -7.73 13.65
N LYS A 77 -6.77 -6.54 13.32
CA LYS A 77 -7.51 -5.60 12.49
C LYS A 77 -6.63 -5.01 11.40
N VAL A 78 -7.24 -4.68 10.27
CA VAL A 78 -6.64 -3.86 9.21
C VAL A 78 -7.61 -2.71 8.93
N THR A 79 -7.12 -1.50 9.05
CA THR A 79 -7.91 -0.28 8.85
C THR A 79 -7.35 0.51 7.70
N VAL A 80 -8.21 0.90 6.75
CA VAL A 80 -7.85 1.81 5.68
C VAL A 80 -8.49 3.17 5.94
N THR A 81 -7.66 4.21 5.92
CA THR A 81 -8.07 5.59 6.11
C THR A 81 -7.68 6.39 4.88
N LEU A 82 -8.61 7.15 4.32
CA LEU A 82 -8.41 8.00 3.15
C LEU A 82 -8.56 9.45 3.57
N HIS A 83 -7.56 10.28 3.27
CA HIS A 83 -7.65 11.70 3.54
C HIS A 83 -6.72 12.49 2.63
N PRO A 84 -7.04 13.76 2.35
CA PRO A 84 -6.09 14.64 1.68
C PRO A 84 -5.01 15.09 2.65
N GLY A 85 -3.85 15.43 2.13
CA GLY A 85 -2.76 15.94 2.93
C GLY A 85 -1.69 16.56 2.06
N LYS A 86 -0.68 17.13 2.69
CA LYS A 86 0.46 17.71 1.99
C LYS A 86 1.72 16.95 2.35
N VAL A 87 2.53 16.69 1.33
CA VAL A 87 3.80 15.97 1.52
C VAL A 87 4.81 16.44 0.49
N ILE A 88 6.08 16.48 0.91
CA ILE A 88 7.18 16.71 -0.02
C ILE A 88 7.51 15.36 -0.65
N LEU A 89 7.29 15.26 -1.97
CA LEU A 89 7.57 14.04 -2.71
C LEU A 89 9.07 13.93 -3.00
N ASP A 90 9.66 12.77 -2.70
CA ASP A 90 11.10 12.53 -2.84
C ASP A 90 11.60 12.72 -4.27
N ALA A 91 10.77 12.39 -5.25
CA ALA A 91 11.12 12.52 -6.67
C ALA A 91 10.90 13.92 -7.23
N SER A 92 10.41 14.85 -6.42
CA SER A 92 10.15 16.21 -6.87
C SER A 92 11.44 16.99 -6.99
N SER A 93 11.61 17.68 -8.12
CA SER A 93 12.74 18.59 -8.32
C SER A 93 12.57 19.90 -7.55
N GLN A 94 11.36 20.15 -7.02
CA GLN A 94 11.06 21.35 -6.24
C GLN A 94 10.61 20.92 -4.84
N PRO A 95 11.25 21.42 -3.78
CA PRO A 95 10.93 21.01 -2.41
C PRO A 95 9.68 21.72 -1.86
N HIS A 96 8.59 21.74 -2.63
CA HIS A 96 7.33 22.29 -2.18
C HIS A 96 6.37 21.16 -1.80
N PRO A 97 5.61 21.32 -0.69
CA PRO A 97 4.59 20.33 -0.36
C PRO A 97 3.56 20.22 -1.48
N ALA A 98 3.28 19.01 -1.90
CA ALA A 98 2.27 18.71 -2.89
C ALA A 98 0.99 18.23 -2.21
N ASP A 99 -0.16 18.62 -2.75
CA ASP A 99 -1.44 18.08 -2.30
C ASP A 99 -1.59 16.64 -2.79
N CYS A 100 -1.76 15.73 -1.87
CA CYS A 100 -1.85 14.31 -2.16
C CYS A 100 -3.05 13.67 -1.48
N ALA A 101 -3.54 12.59 -2.08
CA ALA A 101 -4.42 11.65 -1.42
C ALA A 101 -3.55 10.68 -0.62
N PHE A 102 -3.86 10.51 0.66
CA PHE A 102 -3.23 9.54 1.53
C PHE A 102 -4.12 8.33 1.67
N ILE A 103 -3.59 7.17 1.32
CA ILE A 103 -4.21 5.87 1.59
C ILE A 103 -3.39 5.22 2.68
N GLU A 104 -3.87 5.28 3.91
CA GLU A 104 -3.16 4.74 5.07
C GLU A 104 -3.72 3.38 5.42
N ILE A 105 -2.87 2.36 5.37
CA ILE A 105 -3.22 1.00 5.75
C ILE A 105 -2.54 0.70 7.08
N SER A 106 -3.37 0.60 8.13
CA SER A 106 -2.90 0.33 9.48
C SER A 106 -3.27 -1.09 9.90
N ASP A 107 -2.31 -1.81 10.46
CA ASP A 107 -2.54 -3.14 10.97
C ASP A 107 -2.14 -3.23 12.45
N THR A 108 -2.65 -4.26 13.10
CA THR A 108 -2.32 -4.59 14.50
C THR A 108 -1.34 -5.75 14.58
N GLY A 109 -0.43 -5.85 13.61
CA GLY A 109 0.45 -6.99 13.43
C GLY A 109 1.78 -6.87 14.17
N ILE A 110 2.75 -7.59 13.65
CA ILE A 110 4.05 -7.75 14.30
C ILE A 110 4.94 -6.50 14.25
N GLY A 111 4.58 -5.51 13.43
CA GLY A 111 5.42 -4.34 13.24
C GLY A 111 6.62 -4.60 12.33
N ILE A 112 7.36 -3.55 12.06
CA ILE A 112 8.55 -3.57 11.20
C ILE A 112 9.67 -2.86 11.95
N SER A 113 10.76 -3.55 12.18
CA SER A 113 11.93 -2.95 12.87
C SER A 113 12.44 -1.73 12.07
N PRO A 114 12.88 -0.67 12.75
CA PRO A 114 13.31 0.56 12.07
C PRO A 114 14.36 0.33 10.97
N GLU A 115 15.26 -0.62 11.17
CA GLU A 115 16.31 -0.95 10.19
C GLU A 115 15.76 -1.52 8.88
N TYR A 116 14.51 -2.01 8.87
CA TYR A 116 13.89 -2.63 7.70
C TYR A 116 12.84 -1.74 7.03
N GLN A 117 12.44 -0.63 7.66
CA GLN A 117 11.27 0.15 7.18
C GLN A 117 11.45 0.73 5.78
N GLU A 118 12.66 1.00 5.35
CA GLU A 118 12.94 1.42 3.97
C GLU A 118 13.22 0.22 3.07
N LYS A 119 13.83 -0.82 3.62
CA LYS A 119 14.27 -2.00 2.86
C LYS A 119 13.14 -2.89 2.39
N ILE A 120 12.01 -2.90 3.09
CA ILE A 120 10.87 -3.77 2.74
C ILE A 120 10.30 -3.50 1.35
N PHE A 121 10.55 -2.32 0.79
CA PHE A 121 10.09 -1.96 -0.54
C PHE A 121 11.04 -2.41 -1.66
N ALA A 122 12.21 -2.93 -1.31
CA ALA A 122 13.16 -3.44 -2.30
C ALA A 122 12.72 -4.81 -2.83
N PRO A 123 12.98 -5.10 -4.13
CA PRO A 123 12.65 -6.42 -4.68
C PRO A 123 13.33 -7.54 -3.94
N PHE A 124 12.60 -8.63 -3.70
CA PHE A 124 13.08 -9.86 -3.04
C PHE A 124 13.52 -9.70 -1.59
N PHE A 125 13.35 -8.52 -1.00
CA PHE A 125 13.68 -8.32 0.41
C PHE A 125 12.66 -9.03 1.30
N ARG A 126 13.14 -9.73 2.33
CA ARG A 126 12.34 -10.38 3.35
C ARG A 126 13.06 -10.28 4.68
N VAL A 127 12.34 -9.91 5.74
CA VAL A 127 12.88 -9.83 7.09
C VAL A 127 13.27 -11.21 7.61
N ASP A 128 12.42 -12.20 7.35
CA ASP A 128 12.66 -13.62 7.69
C ASP A 128 12.32 -14.45 6.45
N LYS A 129 13.35 -14.94 5.76
CA LYS A 129 13.16 -15.68 4.52
C LYS A 129 12.41 -16.98 4.69
N SER A 130 12.63 -17.70 5.78
CA SER A 130 11.95 -18.97 6.05
C SER A 130 10.46 -18.73 6.34
N ARG A 131 10.16 -17.77 7.20
CA ARG A 131 8.81 -17.44 7.60
C ARG A 131 8.00 -16.87 6.44
N SER A 132 8.64 -16.01 5.64
CA SER A 132 8.00 -15.43 4.46
C SER A 132 7.65 -16.48 3.42
N ARG A 133 8.49 -17.51 3.24
CA ARG A 133 8.20 -18.63 2.35
C ARG A 133 7.01 -19.46 2.83
N ALA A 134 6.91 -19.71 4.13
CA ALA A 134 5.79 -20.43 4.71
C ALA A 134 4.47 -19.68 4.52
N MET A 135 4.49 -18.34 4.49
CA MET A 135 3.33 -17.50 4.25
C MET A 135 3.04 -17.29 2.76
N GLY A 136 3.93 -17.77 1.88
CA GLY A 136 3.84 -17.51 0.45
C GLY A 136 4.38 -16.14 0.06
N GLY A 137 4.57 -15.92 -1.22
CA GLY A 137 5.05 -14.67 -1.76
C GLY A 137 6.55 -14.64 -2.03
N ALA A 138 6.93 -13.91 -3.06
CA ALA A 138 8.29 -13.83 -3.57
C ALA A 138 9.06 -12.58 -3.13
N GLY A 139 8.48 -11.74 -2.26
CA GLY A 139 9.10 -10.47 -1.86
C GLY A 139 8.97 -9.38 -2.92
N LEU A 140 8.02 -9.52 -3.85
CA LEU A 140 7.81 -8.55 -4.94
C LEU A 140 6.63 -7.61 -4.72
N GLY A 141 5.72 -7.93 -3.80
CA GLY A 141 4.49 -7.16 -3.62
C GLY A 141 4.72 -5.70 -3.27
N LEU A 142 5.60 -5.40 -2.32
CA LEU A 142 5.88 -4.03 -1.92
C LEU A 142 6.75 -3.29 -2.95
N ALA A 143 7.64 -3.99 -3.65
CA ALA A 143 8.38 -3.39 -4.75
C ALA A 143 7.44 -2.98 -5.89
N LEU A 144 6.42 -3.79 -6.17
CA LEU A 144 5.38 -3.46 -7.14
C LEU A 144 4.61 -2.22 -6.72
N VAL A 145 4.24 -2.12 -5.44
CA VAL A 145 3.57 -0.93 -4.90
C VAL A 145 4.42 0.32 -5.11
N THR A 146 5.71 0.23 -4.83
CA THR A 146 6.66 1.34 -5.03
C THR A 146 6.68 1.79 -6.49
N GLU A 147 6.74 0.84 -7.42
CA GLU A 147 6.77 1.16 -8.85
C GLU A 147 5.45 1.78 -9.32
N ILE A 148 4.32 1.25 -8.87
CA ILE A 148 3.01 1.82 -9.19
C ILE A 148 2.89 3.24 -8.65
N ALA A 149 3.31 3.48 -7.41
CA ALA A 149 3.32 4.82 -6.82
C ALA A 149 4.16 5.77 -7.65
N ARG A 150 5.37 5.35 -8.03
CA ARG A 150 6.28 6.15 -8.85
C ARG A 150 5.64 6.53 -10.19
N GLN A 151 5.01 5.57 -10.86
CA GLN A 151 4.34 5.82 -12.14
C GLN A 151 3.19 6.82 -12.04
N HIS A 152 2.59 6.93 -10.87
CA HIS A 152 1.54 7.91 -10.59
C HIS A 152 2.07 9.22 -10.00
N GLY A 153 3.39 9.39 -9.94
CA GLY A 153 4.00 10.59 -9.39
C GLY A 153 3.97 10.67 -7.87
N GLY A 154 3.64 9.56 -7.20
CA GLY A 154 3.54 9.48 -5.75
C GLY A 154 4.64 8.67 -5.11
N GLN A 155 4.38 8.24 -3.88
CA GLN A 155 5.33 7.44 -3.10
C GLN A 155 4.60 6.57 -2.08
N VAL A 156 5.30 5.57 -1.55
CA VAL A 156 4.81 4.72 -0.46
C VAL A 156 5.85 4.72 0.65
N LYS A 157 5.38 4.85 1.89
CA LYS A 157 6.29 4.89 3.06
C LYS A 157 5.64 4.26 4.28
N VAL A 158 6.48 3.78 5.19
CA VAL A 158 6.06 3.41 6.54
C VAL A 158 5.96 4.70 7.35
N LEU A 159 4.76 5.04 7.81
CA LEU A 159 4.55 6.24 8.64
C LEU A 159 4.84 5.96 10.10
N GLU A 160 4.43 4.80 10.58
CA GLU A 160 4.57 4.40 11.98
C GLU A 160 4.68 2.89 12.04
N SER A 161 5.53 2.41 12.91
CA SER A 161 5.60 0.98 13.19
C SER A 161 6.20 0.74 14.56
N ASN A 162 5.59 -0.19 15.27
CA ASN A 162 6.03 -0.63 16.59
C ASN A 162 5.51 -2.05 16.85
N GLU A 163 5.70 -2.54 18.06
CA GLU A 163 5.25 -3.88 18.44
C GLU A 163 3.73 -4.09 18.40
N LYS A 164 2.95 -2.99 18.30
CA LYS A 164 1.48 -3.03 18.21
C LYS A 164 0.96 -3.02 16.79
N GLY A 165 1.82 -2.84 15.81
CA GLY A 165 1.45 -2.83 14.41
C GLY A 165 2.16 -1.78 13.59
N SER A 166 1.71 -1.61 12.37
CA SER A 166 2.31 -0.71 11.40
C SER A 166 1.26 0.09 10.65
N THR A 167 1.65 1.29 10.19
CA THR A 167 0.88 2.08 9.24
C THR A 167 1.74 2.38 8.04
N ILE A 168 1.31 1.95 6.87
CA ILE A 168 1.96 2.23 5.59
C ILE A 168 1.04 3.14 4.80
N ALA A 169 1.60 4.21 4.24
CA ALA A 169 0.83 5.15 3.42
C ALA A 169 1.28 5.13 1.97
N LEU A 170 0.30 5.01 1.08
CA LEU A 170 0.44 5.29 -0.34
C LEU A 170 -0.04 6.72 -0.55
N MET A 171 0.83 7.58 -1.08
CA MET A 171 0.55 9.00 -1.28
C MET A 171 0.54 9.28 -2.78
N LEU A 172 -0.58 9.78 -3.29
CA LEU A 172 -0.79 10.02 -4.71
C LEU A 172 -1.15 11.49 -4.94
N PRO A 173 -0.51 12.17 -5.90
CA PRO A 173 -0.85 13.56 -6.21
C PRO A 173 -2.33 13.71 -6.58
N LEU A 174 -2.94 14.75 -6.05
CA LEU A 174 -4.32 15.11 -6.37
C LEU A 174 -4.38 15.87 -7.69
#